data_bbc693523bd62162630b5a5d2d6ed352
#
_entry.id   bbc693523bd62162630b5a5d2d6ed352
#
_cell.length_a   1.000
_cell.length_b   1.000
_cell.length_c   1.000
_cell.angle_alpha   90.00
_cell.angle_beta   90.00
_cell.angle_gamma   90.00
#
_symmetry.space_group_name_H-M   'P 1'
#
loop_
_entity.id
_entity.type
_entity.pdbx_description
1 polymer ?
#
loop_
_entity_poly.entity_id
_entity_poly.type
_entity_poly.pdbx_seq_one_letter_code
_entity_poly.pdbx_strand_id
1 'polypeptide(L)'
;YSVDLDFWVIKPMDEEAYLVRLRSALEKDYEVTDAEIKYHSILLELRTHRYPRRLKIEIRRTIEDWDRQVKIAFSRHATLQVPLKAHTLEQTMKNKVSAFLDRNEIRDCFDMEFMLRRGVSLPPLDASVLRRLRARIQDLGEKEFKVKLGSVLENDIRAVYTSRGFAYLNEKLHEAMATAKEEHP
;
A
#
# COMPACT_ATOMS: atom_id res chain seq x y z
N TYR A 1 2.95 -3.00 8.41
CA TYR A 1 2.71 -2.02 9.49
C TYR A 1 2.05 -0.78 8.90
N SER A 2 0.72 -0.74 8.91
CA SER A 2 -0.03 0.47 8.58
C SER A 2 -0.35 1.22 9.86
N VAL A 3 -0.16 2.53 9.85
CA VAL A 3 -0.61 3.46 10.89
C VAL A 3 -1.82 4.25 10.44
N ASP A 4 -2.22 4.05 9.18
CA ASP A 4 -3.31 4.73 8.50
C ASP A 4 -4.33 3.71 7.99
N LEU A 5 -5.56 4.15 7.82
CA LEU A 5 -6.63 3.41 7.16
C LEU A 5 -6.91 4.06 5.81
N ASP A 6 -6.52 3.35 4.75
CA ASP A 6 -6.67 3.82 3.38
C ASP A 6 -7.86 3.15 2.70
N PHE A 7 -8.78 3.98 2.22
CA PHE A 7 -9.98 3.57 1.49
C PHE A 7 -10.06 4.28 0.14
N TRP A 8 -11.02 3.87 -0.67
CA TRP A 8 -11.37 4.59 -1.91
C TRP A 8 -12.86 4.55 -2.17
N VAL A 9 -13.34 5.57 -2.86
CA VAL A 9 -14.74 5.66 -3.31
C VAL A 9 -14.96 4.68 -4.45
N ILE A 10 -15.97 3.82 -4.35
CA ILE A 10 -16.30 2.81 -5.36
C ILE A 10 -17.53 3.15 -6.21
N LYS A 11 -18.26 4.19 -5.85
CA LYS A 11 -19.43 4.70 -6.56
C LYS A 11 -19.64 6.18 -6.22
N PRO A 12 -20.26 6.97 -7.10
CA PRO A 12 -20.58 8.37 -6.80
C PRO A 12 -21.39 8.52 -5.51
N MET A 13 -21.06 9.55 -4.75
CA MET A 13 -21.75 9.88 -3.50
C MET A 13 -21.66 11.39 -3.24
N ASP A 14 -22.55 11.89 -2.38
CA ASP A 14 -22.43 13.22 -1.80
C ASP A 14 -21.34 13.18 -0.71
N GLU A 15 -20.18 13.73 -1.03
CA GLU A 15 -18.99 13.67 -0.19
C GLU A 15 -19.14 14.51 1.09
N GLU A 16 -19.83 15.66 1.02
CA GLU A 16 -20.06 16.51 2.19
C GLU A 16 -21.01 15.83 3.18
N ALA A 17 -22.14 15.32 2.70
CA ALA A 17 -23.07 14.57 3.53
C ALA A 17 -22.43 13.28 4.08
N TYR A 18 -21.53 12.63 3.31
CA TYR A 18 -20.80 11.47 3.77
C TYR A 18 -19.81 11.83 4.88
N LEU A 19 -19.02 12.89 4.72
CA LEU A 19 -18.06 13.35 5.73
C LEU A 19 -18.76 13.71 7.03
N VAL A 20 -19.86 14.45 6.98
CA VAL A 20 -20.66 14.82 8.17
C VAL A 20 -21.12 13.56 8.92
N ARG A 21 -21.69 12.58 8.20
CA ARG A 21 -22.15 11.32 8.82
C ARG A 21 -21.00 10.50 9.41
N LEU A 22 -19.90 10.39 8.69
CA LEU A 22 -18.73 9.63 9.14
C LEU A 22 -18.11 10.28 10.39
N ARG A 23 -17.94 11.60 10.38
CA ARG A 23 -17.47 12.37 11.52
C ARG A 23 -18.37 12.17 12.75
N SER A 24 -19.69 12.36 12.60
CA SER A 24 -20.65 12.18 13.71
C SER A 24 -20.66 10.74 14.25
N ALA A 25 -20.41 9.74 13.40
CA ALA A 25 -20.30 8.35 13.85
C ALA A 25 -19.02 8.12 14.67
N LEU A 26 -17.90 8.71 14.25
CA LEU A 26 -16.60 8.54 14.91
C LEU A 26 -16.48 9.35 16.21
N GLU A 27 -17.11 10.52 16.30
CA GLU A 27 -17.12 11.38 17.50
C GLU A 27 -17.78 10.72 18.74
N LYS A 28 -18.49 9.60 18.55
CA LYS A 28 -19.05 8.83 19.67
C LYS A 28 -17.99 8.14 20.52
N ASP A 29 -16.87 7.73 19.88
CA ASP A 29 -15.84 6.91 20.52
C ASP A 29 -14.45 7.54 20.45
N TYR A 30 -14.26 8.56 19.60
CA TYR A 30 -12.96 9.20 19.30
C TYR A 30 -13.07 10.72 19.32
N GLU A 31 -11.96 11.38 19.63
CA GLU A 31 -11.78 12.81 19.35
C GLU A 31 -11.39 12.95 17.88
N VAL A 32 -12.26 13.58 17.07
CA VAL A 32 -11.94 13.93 15.68
C VAL A 32 -11.16 15.24 15.68
N THR A 33 -9.85 15.18 15.43
CA THR A 33 -8.96 16.35 15.48
C THR A 33 -8.88 17.07 14.15
N ASP A 34 -9.21 16.41 13.04
CA ASP A 34 -9.29 16.99 11.70
C ASP A 34 -10.31 16.23 10.85
N ALA A 35 -11.03 16.95 9.97
CA ALA A 35 -11.99 16.36 9.02
C ALA A 35 -12.20 17.31 7.85
N GLU A 36 -11.66 16.98 6.67
CA GLU A 36 -11.70 17.86 5.50
C GLU A 36 -11.79 17.07 4.19
N ILE A 37 -12.37 17.71 3.18
CA ILE A 37 -12.34 17.24 1.79
C ILE A 37 -11.21 17.96 1.08
N LYS A 38 -10.17 17.20 0.73
CA LYS A 38 -9.04 17.66 -0.08
C LYS A 38 -9.26 17.39 -1.56
N TYR A 39 -8.37 17.89 -2.40
CA TYR A 39 -8.49 17.72 -3.85
C TYR A 39 -8.56 16.23 -4.26
N HIS A 40 -7.74 15.37 -3.67
CA HIS A 40 -7.66 13.95 -4.04
C HIS A 40 -8.30 12.99 -3.03
N SER A 41 -8.56 13.44 -1.80
CA SER A 41 -9.03 12.56 -0.73
C SER A 41 -9.92 13.27 0.27
N ILE A 42 -10.74 12.48 0.97
CA ILE A 42 -11.40 12.88 2.22
C ILE A 42 -10.50 12.41 3.35
N LEU A 43 -10.13 13.32 4.25
CA LEU A 43 -9.22 13.07 5.35
C LEU A 43 -9.94 13.22 6.68
N LEU A 44 -9.71 12.27 7.59
CA LEU A 44 -10.04 12.41 9.01
C LEU A 44 -8.83 12.02 9.85
N GLU A 45 -8.57 12.76 10.92
CA GLU A 45 -7.63 12.38 11.96
C GLU A 45 -8.37 12.13 13.28
N LEU A 46 -8.04 11.02 13.91
CA LEU A 46 -8.66 10.57 15.15
C LEU A 46 -7.63 10.49 16.27
N ARG A 47 -8.06 10.85 17.47
CA ARG A 47 -7.29 10.71 18.69
C ARG A 47 -8.08 9.93 19.74
N THR A 48 -7.37 9.21 20.59
CA THR A 48 -7.94 8.58 21.78
C THR A 48 -7.00 8.77 22.97
N HIS A 49 -7.54 8.84 24.18
CA HIS A 49 -6.75 8.92 25.40
C HIS A 49 -5.92 7.65 25.67
N ARG A 50 -6.29 6.52 25.04
CA ARG A 50 -5.62 5.23 25.25
C ARG A 50 -4.35 5.06 24.43
N TYR A 51 -4.21 5.80 23.31
CA TYR A 51 -3.12 5.65 22.38
C TYR A 51 -2.50 7.01 22.06
N PRO A 52 -1.17 7.17 22.18
CA PRO A 52 -0.52 8.46 21.99
C PRO A 52 -0.45 8.91 20.54
N ARG A 53 -0.63 7.97 19.58
CA ARG A 53 -0.58 8.28 18.14
C ARG A 53 -1.98 8.54 17.60
N ARG A 54 -2.06 9.48 16.66
CA ARG A 54 -3.27 9.72 15.89
C ARG A 54 -3.45 8.60 14.87
N LEU A 55 -4.71 8.26 14.58
CA LEU A 55 -5.10 7.42 13.46
C LEU A 55 -5.59 8.32 12.34
N LYS A 56 -4.99 8.18 11.17
CA LYS A 56 -5.42 8.85 9.95
C LYS A 56 -6.34 7.92 9.17
N ILE A 57 -7.47 8.44 8.71
CA ILE A 57 -8.36 7.81 7.73
C ILE A 57 -8.26 8.63 6.46
N GLU A 58 -7.85 8.01 5.37
CA GLU A 58 -7.78 8.64 4.07
C GLU A 58 -8.65 7.89 3.07
N ILE A 59 -9.55 8.60 2.40
CA ILE A 59 -10.49 8.03 1.43
C ILE A 59 -10.23 8.68 0.09
N ARG A 60 -9.61 7.97 -0.85
CA ARG A 60 -9.37 8.47 -2.20
C ARG A 60 -10.69 8.71 -2.92
N ARG A 61 -10.85 9.90 -3.50
CA ARG A 61 -12.08 10.35 -4.17
C ARG A 61 -12.22 9.84 -5.60
N THR A 62 -11.11 9.60 -6.27
CA THR A 62 -11.11 9.10 -7.65
C THR A 62 -11.73 7.71 -7.70
N ILE A 63 -12.74 7.55 -8.54
CA ILE A 63 -13.39 6.26 -8.78
C ILE A 63 -12.65 5.56 -9.91
N GLU A 64 -12.12 4.38 -9.60
CA GLU A 64 -11.40 3.53 -10.54
C GLU A 64 -12.05 2.16 -10.55
N ASP A 65 -12.01 1.51 -11.71
CA ASP A 65 -12.50 0.13 -11.85
C ASP A 65 -11.40 -0.88 -11.47
N TRP A 66 -11.00 -0.83 -10.20
CA TRP A 66 -10.01 -1.74 -9.66
C TRP A 66 -10.62 -3.10 -9.27
N ASP A 67 -9.86 -4.15 -9.53
CA ASP A 67 -10.22 -5.50 -9.09
C ASP A 67 -10.35 -5.55 -7.57
N ARG A 68 -11.50 -6.03 -7.09
CA ARG A 68 -11.83 -6.07 -5.66
C ARG A 68 -12.54 -7.35 -5.28
N GLN A 69 -12.39 -7.72 -4.03
CA GLN A 69 -13.01 -8.90 -3.43
C GLN A 69 -13.53 -8.56 -2.03
N VAL A 70 -14.47 -9.36 -1.54
CA VAL A 70 -14.90 -9.27 -0.14
C VAL A 70 -13.89 -10.02 0.72
N LYS A 71 -13.36 -9.36 1.74
CA LYS A 71 -12.47 -9.92 2.76
C LYS A 71 -12.96 -9.56 4.14
N ILE A 72 -12.68 -10.41 5.11
CA ILE A 72 -12.91 -10.10 6.52
C ILE A 72 -11.68 -9.35 7.03
N ALA A 73 -11.90 -8.13 7.54
CA ALA A 73 -10.83 -7.38 8.20
C ALA A 73 -10.38 -8.13 9.46
N PHE A 74 -9.09 -8.40 9.54
CA PHE A 74 -8.49 -9.09 10.68
C PHE A 74 -7.86 -8.09 11.65
N SER A 75 -8.11 -8.31 12.95
CA SER A 75 -7.38 -7.65 14.02
C SER A 75 -7.02 -8.65 15.11
N ARG A 76 -5.76 -8.65 15.56
CA ARG A 76 -5.33 -9.43 16.73
C ARG A 76 -5.90 -8.88 18.05
N HIS A 77 -6.50 -7.70 18.04
CA HIS A 77 -6.98 -7.00 19.23
C HIS A 77 -8.50 -7.03 19.36
N ALA A 78 -9.21 -7.59 18.38
CA ALA A 78 -10.66 -7.67 18.39
C ALA A 78 -11.13 -8.96 17.72
N THR A 79 -12.21 -9.53 18.24
CA THR A 79 -12.88 -10.71 17.66
C THR A 79 -13.95 -10.33 16.65
N LEU A 80 -14.23 -9.04 16.49
CA LEU A 80 -15.22 -8.53 15.55
C LEU A 80 -14.79 -8.85 14.12
N GLN A 81 -15.66 -9.49 13.36
CA GLN A 81 -15.47 -9.79 11.95
C GLN A 81 -16.20 -8.75 11.10
N VAL A 82 -15.45 -7.96 10.35
CA VAL A 82 -16.01 -6.92 9.49
C VAL A 82 -15.73 -7.28 8.03
N PRO A 83 -16.74 -7.70 7.25
CA PRO A 83 -16.56 -7.89 5.82
C PRO A 83 -16.42 -6.53 5.14
N LEU A 84 -15.42 -6.38 4.31
CA LEU A 84 -15.17 -5.17 3.52
C LEU A 84 -14.69 -5.52 2.10
N LYS A 85 -14.84 -4.57 1.18
CA LYS A 85 -14.28 -4.66 -0.16
C LYS A 85 -12.82 -4.22 -0.10
N ALA A 86 -11.94 -5.14 -0.48
CA ALA A 86 -10.50 -4.89 -0.57
C ALA A 86 -10.03 -5.14 -2.00
N HIS A 87 -8.92 -4.54 -2.41
CA HIS A 87 -8.24 -4.91 -3.65
C HIS A 87 -7.90 -6.40 -3.64
N THR A 88 -7.89 -7.02 -4.83
CA THR A 88 -7.19 -8.31 -4.99
C THR A 88 -5.69 -8.11 -4.77
N LEU A 89 -4.97 -9.19 -4.51
CA LEU A 89 -3.51 -9.09 -4.37
C LEU A 89 -2.85 -8.72 -5.70
N GLU A 90 -3.40 -9.17 -6.80
CA GLU A 90 -2.98 -8.83 -8.16
C GLU A 90 -3.17 -7.33 -8.43
N GLN A 91 -4.32 -6.77 -8.05
CA GLN A 91 -4.55 -5.31 -8.15
C GLN A 91 -3.61 -4.54 -7.22
N THR A 92 -3.37 -5.05 -6.01
CA THR A 92 -2.43 -4.44 -5.07
C THR A 92 -1.01 -4.43 -5.63
N MET A 93 -0.58 -5.51 -6.29
CA MET A 93 0.71 -5.58 -6.98
C MET A 93 0.82 -4.52 -8.08
N LYS A 94 -0.19 -4.38 -8.95
CA LYS A 94 -0.24 -3.32 -9.99
C LYS A 94 -0.09 -1.93 -9.36
N ASN A 95 -0.84 -1.67 -8.30
CA ASN A 95 -0.80 -0.38 -7.60
C ASN A 95 0.58 -0.10 -6.98
N LYS A 96 1.25 -1.12 -6.41
CA LYS A 96 2.59 -0.99 -5.82
C LYS A 96 3.67 -0.74 -6.86
N VAL A 97 3.59 -1.39 -8.02
CA VAL A 97 4.48 -1.10 -9.16
C VAL A 97 4.33 0.37 -9.60
N SER A 98 3.10 0.82 -9.82
CA SER A 98 2.84 2.22 -10.22
C SER A 98 3.31 3.21 -9.16
N ALA A 99 2.99 2.97 -7.89
CA ALA A 99 3.37 3.83 -6.79
C ALA A 99 4.90 3.94 -6.64
N PHE A 100 5.63 2.83 -6.76
CA PHE A 100 7.09 2.86 -6.71
C PHE A 100 7.69 3.61 -7.89
N LEU A 101 7.16 3.43 -9.09
CA LEU A 101 7.58 4.16 -10.28
C LEU A 101 7.24 5.65 -10.23
N ASP A 102 6.31 6.07 -9.41
CA ASP A 102 5.93 7.47 -9.20
C ASP A 102 6.78 8.12 -8.10
N ARG A 103 6.74 7.58 -6.89
CA ARG A 103 7.31 8.22 -5.69
C ARG A 103 8.62 7.63 -5.17
N ASN A 104 9.09 6.51 -5.73
CA ASN A 104 10.35 5.82 -5.36
C ASN A 104 10.45 5.45 -3.86
N GLU A 105 9.33 5.03 -3.23
CA GLU A 105 9.33 4.66 -1.82
C GLU A 105 9.71 3.20 -1.63
N ILE A 106 10.77 2.93 -0.86
CA ILE A 106 11.30 1.59 -0.60
C ILE A 106 10.26 0.61 -0.03
N ARG A 107 9.25 1.11 0.69
CA ARG A 107 8.18 0.28 1.25
C ARG A 107 7.34 -0.39 0.15
N ASP A 108 7.19 0.27 -1.01
CA ASP A 108 6.48 -0.34 -2.13
C ASP A 108 7.24 -1.55 -2.69
N CYS A 109 8.58 -1.50 -2.72
CA CYS A 109 9.42 -2.66 -3.07
C CYS A 109 9.27 -3.79 -2.05
N PHE A 110 9.24 -3.47 -0.77
CA PHE A 110 9.02 -4.45 0.29
C PHE A 110 7.65 -5.14 0.13
N ASP A 111 6.60 -4.38 -0.12
CA ASP A 111 5.27 -4.93 -0.34
C ASP A 111 5.20 -5.81 -1.60
N MET A 112 5.86 -5.40 -2.70
CA MET A 112 5.97 -6.22 -3.91
C MET A 112 6.69 -7.54 -3.63
N GLU A 113 7.86 -7.51 -3.00
CA GLU A 113 8.59 -8.74 -2.66
C GLU A 113 7.80 -9.64 -1.71
N PHE A 114 7.13 -9.06 -0.72
CA PHE A 114 6.26 -9.79 0.19
C PHE A 114 5.12 -10.53 -0.54
N MET A 115 4.47 -9.86 -1.50
CA MET A 115 3.42 -10.49 -2.31
C MET A 115 3.98 -11.58 -3.24
N LEU A 116 5.14 -11.35 -3.87
CA LEU A 116 5.82 -12.37 -4.68
C LEU A 116 6.13 -13.63 -3.87
N ARG A 117 6.62 -13.49 -2.63
CA ARG A 117 6.86 -14.61 -1.71
C ARG A 117 5.60 -15.34 -1.28
N ARG A 118 4.43 -14.74 -1.49
CA ARG A 118 3.10 -15.33 -1.28
C ARG A 118 2.48 -15.91 -2.55
N GLY A 119 3.24 -15.97 -3.63
CA GLY A 119 2.79 -16.56 -4.90
C GLY A 119 2.02 -15.61 -5.81
N VAL A 120 1.96 -14.32 -5.49
CA VAL A 120 1.39 -13.31 -6.39
C VAL A 120 2.40 -12.98 -7.47
N SER A 121 2.04 -13.10 -8.73
CA SER A 121 2.93 -12.79 -9.86
C SER A 121 3.04 -11.28 -10.11
N LEU A 122 4.13 -10.85 -10.75
CA LEU A 122 4.20 -9.52 -11.35
C LEU A 122 3.11 -9.40 -12.42
N PRO A 123 2.48 -8.22 -12.56
CA PRO A 123 1.57 -7.99 -13.66
C PRO A 123 2.33 -8.02 -14.99
N PRO A 124 1.66 -8.24 -16.13
CA PRO A 124 2.25 -8.03 -17.44
C PRO A 124 2.77 -6.59 -17.54
N LEU A 125 4.04 -6.43 -17.80
CA LEU A 125 4.73 -5.13 -17.88
C LEU A 125 5.58 -5.08 -19.14
N ASP A 126 5.54 -3.95 -19.85
CA ASP A 126 6.42 -3.71 -20.97
C ASP A 126 7.90 -3.75 -20.57
N ALA A 127 8.77 -4.15 -21.51
CA ALA A 127 10.22 -4.23 -21.29
C ALA A 127 10.83 -2.89 -20.81
N SER A 128 10.27 -1.76 -21.24
CA SER A 128 10.69 -0.43 -20.79
C SER A 128 10.34 -0.17 -19.32
N VAL A 129 9.17 -0.59 -18.89
CA VAL A 129 8.71 -0.47 -17.50
C VAL A 129 9.52 -1.38 -16.59
N LEU A 130 9.76 -2.64 -17.01
CA LEU A 130 10.62 -3.58 -16.28
C LEU A 130 12.04 -3.05 -16.09
N ARG A 131 12.66 -2.49 -17.14
CA ARG A 131 13.98 -1.86 -17.05
C ARG A 131 13.99 -0.68 -16.07
N ARG A 132 12.99 0.20 -16.15
CA ARG A 132 12.88 1.37 -15.27
C ARG A 132 12.67 0.95 -13.82
N LEU A 133 11.82 -0.06 -13.58
CA LEU A 133 11.58 -0.62 -12.25
C LEU A 133 12.87 -1.18 -11.64
N ARG A 134 13.60 -2.00 -12.40
CA ARG A 134 14.87 -2.58 -11.97
C ARG A 134 15.92 -1.51 -11.67
N ALA A 135 16.09 -0.52 -12.56
CA ALA A 135 17.05 0.56 -12.35
C ALA A 135 16.76 1.31 -11.04
N ARG A 136 15.51 1.70 -10.78
CA ARG A 136 15.14 2.39 -9.55
C ARG A 136 15.36 1.54 -8.29
N ILE A 137 15.16 0.22 -8.35
CA ILE A 137 15.45 -0.68 -7.23
C ILE A 137 16.95 -0.74 -6.95
N GLN A 138 17.78 -0.74 -8.00
CA GLN A 138 19.24 -0.72 -7.88
C GLN A 138 19.78 0.60 -7.33
N ASP A 139 19.08 1.70 -7.57
CA ASP A 139 19.43 3.04 -7.06
C ASP A 139 19.07 3.26 -5.58
N LEU A 140 18.36 2.30 -4.95
CA LEU A 140 18.05 2.38 -3.52
C LEU A 140 19.32 2.28 -2.69
N GLY A 141 19.61 3.32 -1.93
CA GLY A 141 20.81 3.42 -1.12
C GLY A 141 20.67 2.84 0.29
N GLU A 142 21.78 2.80 1.00
CA GLU A 142 21.84 2.26 2.36
C GLU A 142 20.88 2.94 3.34
N LYS A 143 20.65 4.26 3.18
CA LYS A 143 19.74 5.04 4.02
C LYS A 143 18.30 4.57 3.90
N GLU A 144 17.86 4.22 2.68
CA GLU A 144 16.53 3.68 2.43
C GLU A 144 16.33 2.37 3.18
N PHE A 145 17.31 1.46 3.15
CA PHE A 145 17.23 0.17 3.84
C PHE A 145 17.34 0.30 5.36
N LYS A 146 18.32 1.06 5.87
CA LYS A 146 18.57 1.15 7.31
C LYS A 146 17.56 2.04 8.05
N VAL A 147 17.16 3.15 7.45
CA VAL A 147 16.33 4.16 8.11
C VAL A 147 14.87 4.01 7.70
N LYS A 148 14.53 4.18 6.41
CA LYS A 148 13.13 4.20 5.98
C LYS A 148 12.47 2.83 6.13
N LEU A 149 13.07 1.77 5.60
CA LEU A 149 12.54 0.42 5.72
C LEU A 149 12.81 -0.15 7.12
N GLY A 150 14.03 0.05 7.63
CA GLY A 150 14.45 -0.48 8.91
C GLY A 150 13.65 0.02 10.11
N SER A 151 13.07 1.23 10.04
CA SER A 151 12.23 1.77 11.13
C SER A 151 10.89 1.04 11.31
N VAL A 152 10.46 0.27 10.33
CA VAL A 152 9.16 -0.44 10.34
C VAL A 152 9.30 -1.97 10.39
N LEU A 153 10.51 -2.49 10.28
CA LEU A 153 10.79 -3.94 10.31
C LEU A 153 11.35 -4.39 11.65
N GLU A 154 11.05 -5.62 12.01
CA GLU A 154 11.69 -6.35 13.11
C GLU A 154 13.17 -6.58 12.79
N ASN A 155 14.01 -6.74 13.82
CA ASN A 155 15.47 -6.74 13.70
C ASN A 155 16.02 -7.83 12.77
N ASP A 156 15.47 -9.04 12.84
CA ASP A 156 15.85 -10.18 12.02
C ASP A 156 15.52 -9.94 10.54
N ILE A 157 14.31 -9.46 10.25
CA ILE A 157 13.86 -9.11 8.89
C ILE A 157 14.68 -7.94 8.36
N ARG A 158 14.93 -6.91 9.19
CA ARG A 158 15.79 -5.78 8.85
C ARG A 158 17.19 -6.23 8.40
N ALA A 159 17.81 -7.15 9.15
CA ALA A 159 19.14 -7.66 8.85
C ALA A 159 19.19 -8.32 7.45
N VAL A 160 18.15 -9.07 7.07
CA VAL A 160 18.05 -9.68 5.74
C VAL A 160 18.03 -8.63 4.63
N TYR A 161 17.15 -7.63 4.73
CA TYR A 161 17.04 -6.61 3.69
C TYR A 161 18.26 -5.68 3.64
N THR A 162 18.88 -5.39 4.78
CA THR A 162 20.12 -4.59 4.81
C THR A 162 21.30 -5.32 4.13
N SER A 163 21.36 -6.67 4.23
CA SER A 163 22.46 -7.45 3.66
C SER A 163 22.23 -7.89 2.21
N ARG A 164 20.98 -8.19 1.83
CA ARG A 164 20.65 -8.82 0.54
C ARG A 164 19.79 -7.92 -0.37
N GLY A 165 19.31 -6.77 0.14
CA GLY A 165 18.37 -5.94 -0.58
C GLY A 165 17.11 -6.73 -0.98
N PHE A 166 16.56 -6.40 -2.13
CA PHE A 166 15.40 -7.07 -2.73
C PHE A 166 15.85 -8.16 -3.72
N ALA A 167 16.59 -9.16 -3.23
CA ALA A 167 17.16 -10.20 -4.09
C ALA A 167 16.09 -10.99 -4.84
N TYR A 168 15.01 -11.38 -4.16
CA TYR A 168 13.93 -12.16 -4.77
C TYR A 168 13.12 -11.36 -5.78
N LEU A 169 12.82 -10.10 -5.48
CA LEU A 169 12.16 -9.20 -6.44
C LEU A 169 13.03 -9.00 -7.70
N ASN A 170 14.34 -8.81 -7.54
CA ASN A 170 15.28 -8.68 -8.66
C ASN A 170 15.34 -9.95 -9.51
N GLU A 171 15.31 -11.13 -8.92
CA GLU A 171 15.24 -12.43 -9.62
C GLU A 171 13.97 -12.48 -10.47
N LYS A 172 12.79 -12.18 -9.89
CA LYS A 172 11.52 -12.20 -10.61
C LYS A 172 11.43 -11.15 -11.73
N LEU A 173 12.04 -9.99 -11.53
CA LEU A 173 12.16 -9.00 -12.60
C LEU A 173 13.06 -9.49 -13.75
N HIS A 174 14.14 -10.19 -13.43
CA HIS A 174 15.01 -10.77 -14.45
C HIS A 174 14.29 -11.83 -15.28
N GLU A 175 13.55 -12.73 -14.63
CA GLU A 175 12.70 -13.72 -15.30
C GLU A 175 11.69 -13.04 -16.23
N ALA A 176 10.94 -12.04 -15.73
CA ALA A 176 9.96 -11.31 -16.54
C ALA A 176 10.59 -10.59 -17.75
N MET A 177 11.81 -10.05 -17.58
CA MET A 177 12.53 -9.41 -18.69
C MET A 177 13.03 -10.41 -19.75
N ALA A 178 13.35 -11.65 -19.36
CA ALA A 178 13.71 -12.70 -20.31
C ALA A 178 12.51 -13.10 -21.17
N THR A 179 11.36 -13.35 -20.54
CA THR A 179 10.09 -13.67 -21.24
C THR A 179 9.65 -12.56 -22.19
N ALA A 180 9.71 -11.29 -21.75
CA ALA A 180 9.33 -10.16 -22.59
C ALA A 180 10.23 -9.95 -23.84
N LYS A 181 11.45 -10.49 -23.84
CA LYS A 181 12.34 -10.48 -25.02
C LYS A 181 12.02 -11.57 -26.03
N GLU A 182 11.46 -12.69 -25.57
CA GLU A 182 11.09 -13.80 -26.44
C GLU A 182 9.78 -13.53 -27.21
N GLU A 183 8.90 -12.70 -26.63
CA GLU A 183 7.62 -12.32 -27.24
C GLU A 183 7.75 -11.21 -28.30
N HIS A 184 8.90 -10.49 -28.34
CA HIS A 184 9.14 -9.39 -29.29
C HIS A 184 10.60 -9.48 -29.81
N PRO A 185 10.89 -10.44 -30.72
CA PRO A 185 12.20 -10.63 -31.32
C PRO A 185 12.60 -9.50 -32.30
#